data_86d75943d0eab280482c266b886ca0d7
#
_entry.id   86d75943d0eab280482c266b886ca0d7
#
_cell.length_a   1.000
_cell.length_b   1.000
_cell.length_c   1.000
_cell.angle_alpha   90.00
_cell.angle_beta   90.00
_cell.angle_gamma   90.00
#
_symmetry.space_group_name_H-M   'P 1'
#
loop_
_entity.id
_entity.type
_entity.pdbx_description
1 polymer ?
#
loop_
_entity_poly.entity_id
_entity_poly.type
_entity_poly.pdbx_seq_one_letter_code
_entity_poly.pdbx_strand_id
1 'polypeptide(L)'
;MNTNIDLHQLVECVGDAIVVADANEKIVLWNPAATRIFGYSEQEALGNTLDLIVPERQRQKHNEGYGHSMETGATRYGTSLLKVPAKHKDGSTISIAFTVGMLFDASGKANGVVAIIRDESERFAQERALKKRISDLENSTQ
;
A
#
# COMPACT_ATOMS: atom_id res chain seq x y z
N MET A 1 -25.71 -16.56 1.14
CA MET A 1 -26.18 -15.25 0.68
C MET A 1 -26.04 -15.17 -0.83
N ASN A 2 -27.13 -14.90 -1.48
CA ASN A 2 -27.18 -14.99 -2.93
C ASN A 2 -27.07 -13.57 -3.52
N THR A 3 -25.87 -13.15 -3.81
CA THR A 3 -25.65 -11.84 -4.43
C THR A 3 -25.11 -12.03 -5.85
N ASN A 4 -25.56 -11.19 -6.76
CA ASN A 4 -25.07 -11.18 -8.13
C ASN A 4 -23.86 -10.25 -8.30
N ILE A 5 -23.17 -9.97 -7.21
CA ILE A 5 -22.01 -9.08 -7.23
C ILE A 5 -20.79 -9.85 -7.72
N ASP A 6 -20.18 -9.33 -8.78
CA ASP A 6 -18.94 -9.85 -9.32
C ASP A 6 -17.77 -9.25 -8.54
N LEU A 7 -17.05 -10.09 -7.81
CA LEU A 7 -15.91 -9.65 -7.00
C LEU A 7 -14.76 -9.11 -7.85
N HIS A 8 -14.58 -9.67 -9.05
CA HIS A 8 -13.57 -9.14 -9.97
C HIS A 8 -13.90 -7.71 -10.38
N GLN A 9 -15.15 -7.45 -10.72
CA GLN A 9 -15.62 -6.11 -11.08
C GLN A 9 -15.43 -5.14 -9.90
N LEU A 10 -15.70 -5.59 -8.68
CA LEU A 10 -15.49 -4.80 -7.48
C LEU A 10 -14.03 -4.34 -7.37
N VAL A 11 -13.10 -5.26 -7.52
CA VAL A 11 -11.66 -4.96 -7.46
C VAL A 11 -11.24 -3.98 -8.56
N GLU A 12 -11.79 -4.16 -9.76
CA GLU A 12 -11.42 -3.35 -10.92
C GLU A 12 -11.96 -1.91 -10.86
N CYS A 13 -13.11 -1.70 -10.23
CA CYS A 13 -13.80 -0.39 -10.32
C CYS A 13 -13.51 0.57 -9.16
N VAL A 14 -12.95 0.09 -8.04
CA VAL A 14 -12.74 0.96 -6.88
C VAL A 14 -11.59 1.95 -7.11
N GLY A 15 -11.70 3.13 -6.49
CA GLY A 15 -10.71 4.19 -6.66
C GLY A 15 -9.44 4.01 -5.86
N ASP A 16 -9.43 3.16 -4.84
CA ASP A 16 -8.23 2.84 -4.08
C ASP A 16 -7.50 1.66 -4.71
N ALA A 17 -6.19 1.65 -4.60
CA ALA A 17 -5.39 0.52 -5.08
C ALA A 17 -5.67 -0.71 -4.22
N ILE A 18 -5.86 -1.84 -4.87
CA ILE A 18 -5.91 -3.14 -4.21
C ILE A 18 -4.73 -3.95 -4.74
N VAL A 19 -3.80 -4.26 -3.84
CA VAL A 19 -2.60 -5.03 -4.15
C VAL A 19 -2.58 -6.24 -3.23
N VAL A 20 -2.43 -7.41 -3.82
CA VAL A 20 -2.30 -8.67 -3.06
C VAL A 20 -0.95 -9.28 -3.40
N ALA A 21 -0.22 -9.70 -2.37
CA ALA A 21 1.02 -10.44 -2.52
C ALA A 21 0.86 -11.80 -1.84
N ASP A 22 1.54 -12.80 -2.39
CA ASP A 22 1.48 -14.18 -1.89
C ASP A 22 2.46 -14.40 -0.72
N ALA A 23 2.60 -15.64 -0.27
CA ALA A 23 3.48 -15.99 0.85
C ALA A 23 4.96 -15.67 0.58
N ASN A 24 5.35 -15.56 -0.67
CA ASN A 24 6.71 -15.22 -1.10
C ASN A 24 6.85 -13.74 -1.45
N GLU A 25 5.90 -12.92 -1.03
CA GLU A 25 5.89 -11.47 -1.26
C GLU A 25 5.76 -11.08 -2.74
N LYS A 26 5.34 -12.00 -3.60
CA LYS A 26 5.13 -11.71 -5.01
C LYS A 26 3.73 -11.20 -5.26
N ILE A 27 3.62 -10.14 -6.04
CA ILE A 27 2.35 -9.52 -6.38
C ILE A 27 1.54 -10.46 -7.27
N VAL A 28 0.32 -10.78 -6.82
CA VAL A 28 -0.59 -11.67 -7.53
C VAL A 28 -1.89 -10.99 -7.95
N LEU A 29 -2.14 -9.77 -7.42
CA LEU A 29 -3.30 -8.97 -7.80
C LEU A 29 -2.91 -7.50 -7.78
N TRP A 30 -3.30 -6.78 -8.81
CA TRP A 30 -2.95 -5.37 -9.04
C TRP A 30 -4.06 -4.74 -9.86
N ASN A 31 -4.87 -3.89 -9.22
CA ASN A 31 -6.04 -3.32 -9.89
C ASN A 31 -5.69 -2.02 -10.66
N PRO A 32 -6.62 -1.47 -11.46
CA PRO A 32 -6.35 -0.25 -12.21
C PRO A 32 -5.95 0.95 -11.35
N ALA A 33 -6.52 1.08 -10.15
CA ALA A 33 -6.13 2.17 -9.23
C ALA A 33 -4.65 2.05 -8.83
N ALA A 34 -4.13 0.84 -8.65
CA ALA A 34 -2.72 0.64 -8.36
C ALA A 34 -1.84 1.15 -9.51
N THR A 35 -2.26 0.90 -10.75
CA THR A 35 -1.56 1.44 -11.93
C THR A 35 -1.54 2.97 -11.91
N ARG A 36 -2.66 3.60 -11.60
CA ARG A 36 -2.73 5.07 -11.54
C ARG A 36 -1.82 5.65 -10.45
N ILE A 37 -1.76 4.98 -9.30
CA ILE A 37 -1.00 5.49 -8.14
C ILE A 37 0.50 5.26 -8.31
N PHE A 38 0.92 4.07 -8.74
CA PHE A 38 2.32 3.69 -8.76
C PHE A 38 2.97 3.78 -10.14
N GLY A 39 2.19 3.88 -11.21
CA GLY A 39 2.70 4.03 -12.56
C GLY A 39 3.03 2.73 -13.28
N TYR A 40 2.98 1.59 -12.61
CA TYR A 40 3.22 0.29 -13.24
C TYR A 40 1.92 -0.29 -13.76
N SER A 41 1.98 -0.91 -14.95
CA SER A 41 0.84 -1.69 -15.46
C SER A 41 0.70 -3.00 -14.66
N GLU A 42 -0.46 -3.62 -14.79
CA GLU A 42 -0.67 -4.94 -14.19
C GLU A 42 0.38 -5.95 -14.67
N GLN A 43 0.67 -5.94 -15.97
CA GLN A 43 1.67 -6.85 -16.54
C GLN A 43 3.06 -6.63 -15.97
N GLU A 44 3.42 -5.37 -15.72
CA GLU A 44 4.72 -5.04 -15.12
C GLU A 44 4.78 -5.44 -13.64
N ALA A 45 3.67 -5.33 -12.93
CA ALA A 45 3.64 -5.57 -11.48
C ALA A 45 3.52 -7.05 -11.12
N LEU A 46 2.68 -7.81 -11.82
CA LEU A 46 2.44 -9.21 -11.49
C LEU A 46 3.73 -10.03 -11.56
N GLY A 47 3.98 -10.81 -10.51
CA GLY A 47 5.17 -11.66 -10.41
C GLY A 47 6.39 -10.96 -9.83
N ASN A 48 6.38 -9.63 -9.73
CA ASN A 48 7.41 -8.90 -8.99
C ASN A 48 7.12 -8.90 -7.50
N THR A 49 8.14 -8.66 -6.68
CA THR A 49 7.95 -8.54 -5.25
C THR A 49 7.47 -7.12 -4.91
N LEU A 50 7.00 -6.94 -3.68
CA LEU A 50 6.59 -5.62 -3.18
C LEU A 50 7.74 -4.61 -3.13
N ASP A 51 8.99 -5.05 -3.28
CA ASP A 51 10.14 -4.16 -3.44
C ASP A 51 9.95 -3.15 -4.56
N LEU A 52 9.11 -3.49 -5.55
CA LEU A 52 8.76 -2.61 -6.65
C LEU A 52 8.29 -1.22 -6.16
N ILE A 53 7.51 -1.19 -5.08
CA ILE A 53 6.89 0.03 -4.55
C ILE A 53 7.43 0.45 -3.18
N VAL A 54 8.36 -0.31 -2.61
CA VAL A 54 8.97 0.00 -1.32
C VAL A 54 10.29 0.73 -1.55
N PRO A 55 10.51 1.92 -0.93
CA PRO A 55 11.79 2.62 -1.06
C PRO A 55 12.96 1.73 -0.64
N GLU A 56 14.06 1.83 -1.35
CA GLU A 56 15.20 0.91 -1.22
C GLU A 56 15.68 0.74 0.22
N ARG A 57 15.85 1.85 0.94
CA ARG A 57 16.37 1.80 2.32
C ARG A 57 15.39 1.17 3.33
N GLN A 58 14.14 0.94 2.93
CA GLN A 58 13.13 0.33 3.78
C GLN A 58 12.85 -1.12 3.43
N ARG A 59 13.43 -1.64 2.36
CA ARG A 59 13.12 -2.99 1.83
C ARG A 59 13.47 -4.08 2.81
N GLN A 60 14.63 -4.02 3.44
CA GLN A 60 15.04 -5.06 4.39
C GLN A 60 14.08 -5.18 5.55
N LYS A 61 13.74 -4.06 6.17
CA LYS A 61 12.78 -4.03 7.28
C LYS A 61 11.41 -4.50 6.85
N HIS A 62 10.96 -4.09 5.67
CA HIS A 62 9.68 -4.51 5.12
C HIS A 62 9.65 -6.02 4.88
N ASN A 63 10.70 -6.56 4.28
CA ASN A 63 10.79 -7.99 3.97
C ASN A 63 10.81 -8.83 5.24
N GLU A 64 11.53 -8.39 6.27
CA GLU A 64 11.54 -9.06 7.57
C GLU A 64 10.17 -9.07 8.22
N GLY A 65 9.48 -7.92 8.21
CA GLY A 65 8.13 -7.81 8.74
C GLY A 65 7.12 -8.68 7.99
N TYR A 66 7.26 -8.74 6.68
CA TYR A 66 6.40 -9.58 5.84
C TYR A 66 6.58 -11.07 6.18
N GLY A 67 7.83 -11.52 6.27
CA GLY A 67 8.14 -12.90 6.65
C GLY A 67 7.58 -13.26 8.02
N HIS A 68 7.73 -12.35 8.98
CA HIS A 68 7.18 -12.55 10.33
C HIS A 68 5.65 -12.68 10.30
N SER A 69 4.97 -11.84 9.53
CA SER A 69 3.52 -11.90 9.37
C SER A 69 3.07 -13.22 8.74
N MET A 70 3.82 -13.74 7.77
CA MET A 70 3.52 -15.03 7.16
C MET A 70 3.67 -16.18 8.16
N GLU A 71 4.69 -16.14 9.02
CA GLU A 71 4.91 -17.18 10.03
C GLU A 71 3.85 -17.17 11.12
N THR A 72 3.46 -15.98 11.57
CA THR A 72 2.55 -15.83 12.71
C THR A 72 1.08 -15.77 12.31
N GLY A 73 0.78 -15.46 11.06
CA GLY A 73 -0.60 -15.26 10.58
C GLY A 73 -1.22 -13.95 11.03
N ALA A 74 -0.42 -13.00 11.52
CA ALA A 74 -0.93 -11.73 12.02
C ALA A 74 0.03 -10.59 11.68
N THR A 75 -0.54 -9.41 11.43
CA THR A 75 0.26 -8.20 11.32
C THR A 75 0.24 -7.49 12.69
N ARG A 76 1.33 -6.81 13.03
CA ARG A 76 1.39 -6.02 14.26
C ARG A 76 0.55 -4.74 14.17
N TYR A 77 0.08 -4.40 12.98
CA TYR A 77 -0.67 -3.16 12.73
C TYR A 77 -2.17 -3.30 12.92
N GLY A 78 -2.70 -4.54 12.92
CA GLY A 78 -4.13 -4.78 13.03
C GLY A 78 -4.89 -4.06 11.93
N THR A 79 -5.86 -3.21 12.32
CA THR A 79 -6.65 -2.40 11.39
C THR A 79 -6.17 -0.96 11.29
N SER A 80 -5.00 -0.65 11.83
CA SER A 80 -4.46 0.71 11.84
C SER A 80 -4.14 1.20 10.43
N LEU A 81 -4.43 2.46 10.17
CA LEU A 81 -4.06 3.12 8.93
C LEU A 81 -2.58 3.50 9.00
N LEU A 82 -1.81 3.03 8.04
CA LEU A 82 -0.39 3.30 7.93
C LEU A 82 -0.17 4.39 6.91
N LYS A 83 0.73 5.34 7.23
CA LYS A 83 1.14 6.42 6.32
C LYS A 83 2.64 6.32 6.12
N VAL A 84 3.07 6.06 4.90
CA VAL A 84 4.47 5.82 4.59
C VAL A 84 4.80 6.34 3.20
N PRO A 85 6.09 6.57 2.90
CA PRO A 85 6.51 6.82 1.52
C PRO A 85 6.47 5.55 0.70
N ALA A 86 6.22 5.69 -0.59
CA ALA A 86 6.28 4.61 -1.56
C ALA A 86 7.01 5.09 -2.80
N LYS A 87 7.48 4.15 -3.60
CA LYS A 87 8.23 4.45 -4.81
C LYS A 87 7.32 4.37 -6.03
N HIS A 88 7.34 5.41 -6.86
CA HIS A 88 6.65 5.43 -8.14
C HIS A 88 7.59 4.94 -9.25
N LYS A 89 7.02 4.44 -10.35
CA LYS A 89 7.78 3.95 -11.51
C LYS A 89 8.76 5.00 -12.05
N ASP A 90 8.40 6.29 -12.02
CA ASP A 90 9.25 7.37 -12.51
C ASP A 90 10.43 7.69 -11.59
N GLY A 91 10.59 6.98 -10.50
CA GLY A 91 11.66 7.18 -9.52
C GLY A 91 11.31 8.16 -8.41
N SER A 92 10.17 8.83 -8.49
CA SER A 92 9.75 9.77 -7.44
C SER A 92 9.23 9.02 -6.22
N THR A 93 9.23 9.71 -5.08
CA THR A 93 8.65 9.22 -3.84
C THR A 93 7.28 9.85 -3.66
N ILE A 94 6.28 9.02 -3.43
CA ILE A 94 4.92 9.45 -3.15
C ILE A 94 4.56 9.11 -1.70
N SER A 95 3.55 9.78 -1.16
CA SER A 95 3.02 9.49 0.18
C SER A 95 1.75 8.69 0.04
N ILE A 96 1.70 7.54 0.70
CA ILE A 96 0.52 6.66 0.65
C ILE A 96 -0.02 6.42 2.06
N ALA A 97 -1.33 6.16 2.12
CA ALA A 97 -1.98 5.66 3.31
C ALA A 97 -2.63 4.32 2.95
N PHE A 98 -2.49 3.34 3.82
CA PHE A 98 -3.04 2.01 3.53
C PHE A 98 -3.35 1.22 4.78
N THR A 99 -4.24 0.25 4.61
CA THR A 99 -4.52 -0.78 5.59
C THR A 99 -4.17 -2.13 4.99
N VAL A 100 -3.87 -3.10 5.83
CA VAL A 100 -3.51 -4.45 5.39
C VAL A 100 -4.41 -5.49 6.03
N GLY A 101 -4.64 -6.57 5.31
CA GLY A 101 -5.37 -7.73 5.82
C GLY A 101 -4.61 -9.01 5.48
N MET A 102 -4.68 -10.00 6.36
CA MET A 102 -4.06 -11.30 6.12
C MET A 102 -5.03 -12.20 5.37
N LEU A 103 -4.49 -12.96 4.43
CA LEU A 103 -5.23 -13.98 3.69
C LEU A 103 -4.73 -15.35 4.12
N PHE A 104 -5.62 -16.33 4.16
CA PHE A 104 -5.31 -17.67 4.65
C PHE A 104 -5.78 -18.71 3.62
N ASP A 105 -5.06 -19.81 3.54
CA ASP A 105 -5.48 -20.95 2.73
C ASP A 105 -6.53 -21.79 3.47
N ALA A 106 -6.99 -22.86 2.83
CA ALA A 106 -8.03 -23.74 3.38
C ALA A 106 -7.60 -24.40 4.69
N SER A 107 -6.30 -24.56 4.93
CA SER A 107 -5.77 -25.15 6.16
C SER A 107 -5.62 -24.14 7.29
N GLY A 108 -5.89 -22.85 7.04
CA GLY A 108 -5.73 -21.80 8.02
C GLY A 108 -4.34 -21.22 8.10
N LYS A 109 -3.45 -21.58 7.18
CA LYS A 109 -2.10 -21.03 7.10
C LYS A 109 -2.12 -19.73 6.30
N ALA A 110 -1.41 -18.72 6.78
CA ALA A 110 -1.28 -17.44 6.06
C ALA A 110 -0.63 -17.69 4.70
N ASN A 111 -1.26 -17.19 3.64
CA ASN A 111 -0.77 -17.34 2.27
C ASN A 111 -0.71 -16.05 1.48
N GLY A 112 -1.03 -14.93 2.09
CA GLY A 112 -0.96 -13.66 1.40
C GLY A 112 -1.37 -12.50 2.27
N VAL A 113 -1.15 -11.30 1.74
CA VAL A 113 -1.54 -10.03 2.36
C VAL A 113 -2.24 -9.19 1.30
N VAL A 114 -3.37 -8.61 1.68
CA VAL A 114 -4.03 -7.59 0.85
C VAL A 114 -3.74 -6.22 1.43
N ALA A 115 -3.38 -5.26 0.58
CA ALA A 115 -3.24 -3.86 0.96
C ALA A 115 -4.24 -3.03 0.16
N ILE A 116 -4.97 -2.18 0.87
CA ILE A 116 -5.87 -1.18 0.26
C ILE A 116 -5.19 0.17 0.43
N ILE A 117 -4.83 0.81 -0.68
CA ILE A 117 -3.87 1.92 -0.69
C ILE A 117 -4.47 3.14 -1.34
N ARG A 118 -4.24 4.29 -0.73
CA ARG A 118 -4.64 5.60 -1.26
C ARG A 118 -3.40 6.49 -1.40
N ASP A 119 -3.34 7.24 -2.51
CA ASP A 119 -2.31 8.26 -2.69
C ASP A 119 -2.67 9.49 -1.84
N GLU A 120 -1.81 9.83 -0.91
CA GLU A 120 -1.98 10.98 0.00
C GLU A 120 -0.97 12.10 -0.30
N SER A 121 -0.31 12.06 -1.46
CA SER A 121 0.75 13.03 -1.79
C SER A 121 0.24 14.46 -1.77
N GLU A 122 -0.94 14.71 -2.33
CA GLU A 122 -1.53 16.05 -2.35
C GLU A 122 -1.85 16.52 -0.94
N ARG A 123 -2.48 15.66 -0.13
CA ARG A 123 -2.80 15.97 1.25
C ARG A 123 -1.56 16.24 2.08
N PHE A 124 -0.53 15.42 1.89
CA PHE A 124 0.76 15.59 2.58
C PHE A 124 1.40 16.95 2.24
N ALA A 125 1.38 17.34 0.96
CA ALA A 125 1.91 18.63 0.52
C ALA A 125 1.13 19.79 1.11
N GLN A 126 -0.20 19.68 1.19
CA GLN A 126 -1.06 20.69 1.80
C GLN A 126 -0.76 20.85 3.29
N GLU A 127 -0.61 19.74 4.02
CA GLU A 127 -0.27 19.77 5.44
C GLU A 127 1.10 20.42 5.69
N ARG A 128 2.08 20.11 4.86
CA ARG A 128 3.42 20.71 4.97
C ARG A 128 3.37 22.21 4.71
N ALA A 129 2.64 22.64 3.68
CA ALA A 129 2.48 24.05 3.35
C ALA A 129 1.79 24.80 4.48
N LEU A 130 0.77 24.20 5.09
CA LEU A 130 0.04 24.80 6.21
C LEU A 130 0.94 24.95 7.44
N LYS A 131 1.71 23.92 7.78
CA LYS A 131 2.65 23.96 8.90
C LYS A 131 3.70 25.06 8.70
N LYS A 132 4.23 25.17 7.50
CA LYS A 132 5.20 26.23 7.16
C LYS A 132 4.59 27.61 7.33
N ARG A 133 3.35 27.80 6.85
CA ARG A 133 2.65 29.07 6.98
C ARG A 133 2.42 29.45 8.45
N ILE A 134 2.04 28.49 9.29
CA ILE A 134 1.87 28.73 10.72
C ILE A 134 3.19 29.15 11.34
N SER A 135 4.28 28.44 11.05
CA SER A 135 5.61 28.78 11.55
C SER A 135 6.04 30.17 11.13
N ASP A 136 5.84 30.54 9.86
CA ASP A 136 6.18 31.88 9.35
C ASP A 136 5.36 32.97 10.05
N LEU A 137 4.08 32.75 10.32
CA LEU A 137 3.23 33.68 11.03
C LEU A 137 3.66 33.85 12.50
N GLU A 138 4.04 32.77 13.17
CA GLU A 138 4.56 32.80 14.52
C GLU A 138 5.86 33.61 14.58
N ASN A 139 6.76 33.41 13.62
CA ASN A 139 8.02 34.15 13.57
C ASN A 139 7.84 35.61 13.24
N SER A 140 6.80 36.00 12.49
CA SER A 140 6.55 37.39 12.10
C SER A 140 5.93 38.22 13.22
N THR A 141 5.42 37.60 14.29
CA THR A 141 4.80 38.30 15.43
C THR A 141 5.79 38.62 16.54
N GLN A 142 7.04 38.25 16.38
CA GLN A 142 8.08 38.53 17.38
C GLN A 142 8.75 39.89 17.18
#